data_123e814ce9d387aeb6b4ad2abfabac30
#
_entry.id   123e814ce9d387aeb6b4ad2abfabac30
#
_cell.length_a   1.000
_cell.length_b   1.000
_cell.length_c   1.000
_cell.angle_alpha   90.00
_cell.angle_beta   90.00
_cell.angle_gamma   90.00
#
_symmetry.space_group_name_H-M   'P 1'
#
loop_
_entity.id
_entity.type
_entity.pdbx_description
1 polymer ?
#
loop_
_entity_poly.entity_id
_entity_poly.type
_entity_poly.pdbx_seq_one_letter_code
_entity_poly.pdbx_strand_id
1 'polypeptide(L)'
;STPSGERTLELSLPGEFNVRNAAMALAMLEAAGLAFDDVADGLCSAQVPGRMERVDLADDAPTALVDFAHTPQAIASALDAARSSVDGGRLIAVLGAGGDRDVAKRGPMGQIAAERADIVIVTDDNPRTEDPAVIRAAVLEGAHEAAGDGVIVIDGGRRREAINEALRMAEAGDVICVLGKGHETGQNIGSEVLPFDDREVIRAEWKIMARQSEEDQAR
;
A
#
# COMPACT_ATOMS: atom_id res chain seq x y z
N SER A 1 22.58 -18.82 1.44
CA SER A 1 23.42 -19.71 2.29
C SER A 1 24.10 -18.90 3.37
N THR A 2 24.15 -19.40 4.59
CA THR A 2 24.77 -18.79 5.76
C THR A 2 25.94 -19.67 6.23
N PRO A 3 26.79 -19.22 7.20
CA PRO A 3 27.84 -20.05 7.76
C PRO A 3 27.33 -21.40 8.32
N SER A 4 26.09 -21.46 8.79
CA SER A 4 25.42 -22.66 9.30
C SER A 4 24.82 -23.56 8.21
N GLY A 5 24.91 -23.19 6.93
CA GLY A 5 24.45 -23.99 5.80
C GLY A 5 23.38 -23.32 4.94
N GLU A 6 22.69 -24.12 4.12
CA GLU A 6 21.61 -23.67 3.26
C GLU A 6 20.25 -23.98 3.88
N ARG A 7 19.38 -23.00 3.92
CA ARG A 7 18.02 -23.08 4.46
C ARG A 7 17.06 -22.31 3.56
N THR A 8 15.81 -22.73 3.55
CA THR A 8 14.72 -22.04 2.87
C THR A 8 13.78 -21.45 3.93
N LEU A 9 13.44 -20.17 3.78
CA LEU A 9 12.44 -19.45 4.57
C LEU A 9 11.36 -18.93 3.65
N GLU A 10 10.11 -19.03 4.07
CA GLU A 10 8.97 -18.40 3.43
C GLU A 10 8.58 -17.17 4.24
N LEU A 11 8.72 -15.99 3.62
CA LEU A 11 8.48 -14.71 4.29
C LEU A 11 7.04 -14.25 4.07
N SER A 12 6.41 -13.74 5.12
CA SER A 12 5.08 -13.12 5.02
C SER A 12 5.10 -11.73 4.37
N LEU A 13 6.25 -11.04 4.37
CA LEU A 13 6.42 -9.74 3.72
C LEU A 13 6.75 -9.92 2.23
N PRO A 14 5.93 -9.42 1.30
CA PRO A 14 6.18 -9.54 -0.14
C PRO A 14 7.32 -8.62 -0.60
N GLY A 15 7.93 -8.97 -1.74
CA GLY A 15 8.90 -8.15 -2.44
C GLY A 15 10.37 -8.55 -2.20
N GLU A 16 11.17 -8.47 -3.29
CA GLU A 16 12.58 -8.84 -3.29
C GLU A 16 13.42 -8.07 -2.25
N PHE A 17 13.08 -6.80 -2.02
CA PHE A 17 13.76 -5.99 -1.01
C PHE A 17 13.56 -6.54 0.42
N ASN A 18 12.41 -7.15 0.72
CA ASN A 18 12.17 -7.80 2.01
C ASN A 18 12.93 -9.12 2.14
N VAL A 19 13.12 -9.85 1.05
CA VAL A 19 14.02 -11.02 1.02
C VAL A 19 15.45 -10.60 1.37
N ARG A 20 15.95 -9.51 0.80
CA ARG A 20 17.29 -8.97 1.12
C ARG A 20 17.38 -8.50 2.58
N ASN A 21 16.35 -7.82 3.08
CA ASN A 21 16.29 -7.38 4.48
C ASN A 21 16.30 -8.56 5.45
N ALA A 22 15.50 -9.61 5.19
CA ALA A 22 15.46 -10.82 6.00
C ALA A 22 16.80 -11.58 5.96
N ALA A 23 17.44 -11.68 4.80
CA ALA A 23 18.77 -12.29 4.67
C ALA A 23 19.83 -11.52 5.48
N MET A 24 19.78 -10.18 5.45
CA MET A 24 20.69 -9.36 6.27
C MET A 24 20.40 -9.49 7.75
N ALA A 25 19.12 -9.47 8.16
CA ALA A 25 18.73 -9.67 9.55
C ALA A 25 19.20 -11.03 10.08
N LEU A 26 19.01 -12.11 9.30
CA LEU A 26 19.49 -13.44 9.64
C LEU A 26 21.02 -13.46 9.83
N ALA A 27 21.76 -12.88 8.89
CA ALA A 27 23.22 -12.83 8.99
C ALA A 27 23.71 -12.06 10.25
N MET A 28 23.00 -10.99 10.63
CA MET A 28 23.29 -10.22 11.84
C MET A 28 22.96 -11.02 13.12
N LEU A 29 21.86 -11.76 13.15
CA LEU A 29 21.44 -12.58 14.27
C LEU A 29 22.41 -13.75 14.49
N GLU A 30 22.82 -14.43 13.41
CA GLU A 30 23.85 -15.48 13.49
C GLU A 30 25.21 -14.93 13.97
N ALA A 31 25.61 -13.74 13.48
CA ALA A 31 26.82 -13.07 13.95
C ALA A 31 26.76 -12.67 15.44
N ALA A 32 25.55 -12.44 15.97
CA ALA A 32 25.29 -12.22 17.39
C ALA A 32 25.24 -13.52 18.22
N GLY A 33 25.39 -14.68 17.58
CA GLY A 33 25.47 -15.98 18.23
C GLY A 33 24.10 -16.68 18.41
N LEU A 34 23.05 -16.21 17.75
CA LEU A 34 21.75 -16.86 17.76
C LEU A 34 21.71 -17.98 16.71
N ALA A 35 21.10 -19.13 17.08
CA ALA A 35 20.94 -20.22 16.13
C ALA A 35 19.80 -19.93 15.13
N PHE A 36 19.94 -20.44 13.91
CA PHE A 36 18.92 -20.30 12.86
C PHE A 36 17.52 -20.70 13.35
N ASP A 37 17.41 -21.87 14.00
CA ASP A 37 16.13 -22.43 14.44
C ASP A 37 15.43 -21.55 15.51
N ASP A 38 16.20 -20.75 16.27
CA ASP A 38 15.66 -19.85 17.29
C ASP A 38 15.05 -18.57 16.69
N VAL A 39 15.42 -18.20 15.44
CA VAL A 39 15.04 -16.93 14.82
C VAL A 39 14.18 -17.11 13.57
N ALA A 40 14.09 -18.31 13.02
CA ALA A 40 13.42 -18.59 11.75
C ALA A 40 11.94 -18.17 11.76
N ASP A 41 11.19 -18.58 12.79
CA ASP A 41 9.76 -18.26 12.91
C ASP A 41 9.53 -16.75 13.03
N GLY A 42 10.37 -16.04 13.77
CA GLY A 42 10.32 -14.59 13.89
C GLY A 42 10.59 -13.87 12.58
N LEU A 43 11.52 -14.37 11.76
CA LEU A 43 11.79 -13.82 10.43
C LEU A 43 10.66 -14.09 9.45
N CYS A 44 10.05 -15.28 9.46
CA CYS A 44 8.94 -15.65 8.59
C CYS A 44 7.68 -14.84 8.90
N SER A 45 7.38 -14.61 10.18
CA SER A 45 6.18 -13.90 10.63
C SER A 45 6.36 -12.39 10.83
N ALA A 46 7.57 -11.86 10.59
CA ALA A 46 7.86 -10.45 10.81
C ALA A 46 6.92 -9.54 10.01
N GLN A 47 6.32 -8.58 10.70
CA GLN A 47 5.57 -7.48 10.12
C GLN A 47 6.24 -6.17 10.53
N VAL A 48 6.36 -5.25 9.59
CA VAL A 48 6.88 -3.90 9.86
C VAL A 48 5.74 -2.91 9.65
N PRO A 49 5.28 -2.20 10.69
CA PRO A 49 4.16 -1.28 10.56
C PRO A 49 4.32 -0.32 9.38
N GLY A 50 3.32 -0.29 8.49
CA GLY A 50 3.29 0.55 7.30
C GLY A 50 4.33 0.21 6.23
N ARG A 51 4.86 -1.02 6.20
CA ARG A 51 5.78 -1.51 5.16
C ARG A 51 5.23 -2.80 4.55
N MET A 52 4.53 -2.69 3.44
CA MET A 52 3.76 -3.80 2.85
C MET A 52 2.92 -4.54 3.91
N GLU A 53 2.43 -3.78 4.88
CA GLU A 53 1.65 -4.30 6.00
C GLU A 53 0.29 -4.78 5.49
N ARG A 54 0.01 -6.07 5.68
CA ARG A 54 -1.30 -6.63 5.37
C ARG A 54 -2.31 -6.22 6.44
N VAL A 55 -3.42 -5.66 6.00
CA VAL A 55 -4.56 -5.34 6.87
C VAL A 55 -5.50 -6.54 6.87
N ASP A 56 -5.65 -7.17 8.03
CA ASP A 56 -6.55 -8.32 8.18
C ASP A 56 -8.01 -7.86 8.05
N LEU A 57 -8.70 -8.46 7.11
CA LEU A 57 -10.13 -8.30 6.83
C LEU A 57 -10.85 -9.65 7.03
N ALA A 58 -11.92 -9.92 6.31
CA ALA A 58 -12.59 -11.24 6.34
C ALA A 58 -11.98 -12.19 5.29
N ASP A 59 -12.29 -13.49 5.38
CA ASP A 59 -11.71 -14.51 4.50
C ASP A 59 -12.03 -14.30 3.00
N ASP A 60 -13.19 -13.74 2.68
CA ASP A 60 -13.60 -13.43 1.29
C ASP A 60 -13.24 -12.00 0.85
N ALA A 61 -12.46 -11.27 1.65
CA ALA A 61 -12.05 -9.90 1.34
C ALA A 61 -10.92 -9.86 0.32
N PRO A 62 -10.79 -8.74 -0.44
CA PRO A 62 -9.59 -8.47 -1.20
C PRO A 62 -8.38 -8.33 -0.25
N THR A 63 -7.18 -8.60 -0.76
CA THR A 63 -5.96 -8.34 0.01
C THR A 63 -5.73 -6.83 0.08
N ALA A 64 -5.65 -6.28 1.29
CA ALA A 64 -5.32 -4.87 1.51
C ALA A 64 -3.92 -4.72 2.10
N LEU A 65 -3.08 -3.93 1.44
CA LEU A 65 -1.70 -3.65 1.82
C LEU A 65 -1.53 -2.16 2.07
N VAL A 66 -0.79 -1.80 3.13
CA VAL A 66 -0.43 -0.41 3.47
C VAL A 66 1.08 -0.26 3.41
N ASP A 67 1.56 0.76 2.66
CA ASP A 67 3.00 1.03 2.53
C ASP A 67 3.32 2.53 2.59
N PHE A 68 4.54 2.83 3.03
CA PHE A 68 5.06 4.21 3.14
C PHE A 68 5.63 4.75 1.82
N ALA A 69 5.53 4.03 0.71
CA ALA A 69 6.05 4.43 -0.59
C ALA A 69 5.47 5.79 -1.03
N HIS A 70 6.31 6.81 -1.13
CA HIS A 70 5.95 8.19 -1.45
C HIS A 70 6.95 8.85 -2.43
N THR A 71 7.72 8.04 -3.14
CA THR A 71 8.60 8.42 -4.26
C THR A 71 8.33 7.49 -5.43
N PRO A 72 8.60 7.92 -6.69
CA PRO A 72 8.37 7.08 -7.87
C PRO A 72 9.01 5.69 -7.75
N GLN A 73 10.27 5.61 -7.32
CA GLN A 73 10.99 4.35 -7.16
C GLN A 73 10.41 3.44 -6.07
N ALA A 74 9.99 4.04 -4.93
CA ALA A 74 9.35 3.28 -3.86
C ALA A 74 7.98 2.76 -4.28
N ILE A 75 7.18 3.57 -4.99
CA ILE A 75 5.88 3.18 -5.55
C ILE A 75 6.06 2.02 -6.54
N ALA A 76 7.05 2.11 -7.46
CA ALA A 76 7.38 1.02 -8.35
C ALA A 76 7.64 -0.28 -7.59
N SER A 77 8.54 -0.24 -6.60
CA SER A 77 8.92 -1.42 -5.82
C SER A 77 7.75 -2.00 -5.01
N ALA A 78 6.90 -1.13 -4.44
CA ALA A 78 5.72 -1.56 -3.67
C ALA A 78 4.67 -2.22 -4.57
N LEU A 79 4.39 -1.63 -5.75
CA LEU A 79 3.41 -2.19 -6.69
C LEU A 79 3.92 -3.47 -7.35
N ASP A 80 5.20 -3.55 -7.70
CA ASP A 80 5.82 -4.78 -8.22
C ASP A 80 5.74 -5.92 -7.18
N ALA A 81 5.97 -5.60 -5.90
CA ALA A 81 5.80 -6.55 -4.80
C ALA A 81 4.32 -6.95 -4.61
N ALA A 82 3.40 -5.98 -4.62
CA ALA A 82 1.97 -6.24 -4.48
C ALA A 82 1.41 -7.07 -5.65
N ARG A 83 1.90 -6.86 -6.88
CA ARG A 83 1.52 -7.62 -8.08
C ARG A 83 1.77 -9.13 -7.90
N SER A 84 2.81 -9.52 -7.17
CA SER A 84 3.08 -10.94 -6.89
C SER A 84 2.03 -11.61 -5.98
N SER A 85 1.22 -10.83 -5.29
CA SER A 85 0.14 -11.30 -4.42
C SER A 85 -1.23 -11.33 -5.11
N VAL A 86 -1.34 -10.86 -6.36
CA VAL A 86 -2.58 -10.89 -7.15
C VAL A 86 -2.80 -12.32 -7.65
N ASP A 87 -3.97 -12.89 -7.33
CA ASP A 87 -4.35 -14.24 -7.77
C ASP A 87 -5.55 -14.17 -8.74
N GLY A 88 -5.23 -13.95 -10.00
CA GLY A 88 -6.23 -13.85 -11.09
C GLY A 88 -7.08 -12.56 -11.07
N GLY A 89 -6.86 -11.68 -10.11
CA GLY A 89 -7.55 -10.41 -9.91
C GLY A 89 -6.80 -9.21 -10.46
N ARG A 90 -7.12 -8.01 -9.92
CA ARG A 90 -6.57 -6.71 -10.30
C ARG A 90 -5.69 -6.15 -9.17
N LEU A 91 -4.75 -5.29 -9.53
CA LEU A 91 -4.01 -4.46 -8.59
C LEU A 91 -4.59 -3.04 -8.59
N ILE A 92 -5.08 -2.59 -7.44
CA ILE A 92 -5.66 -1.27 -7.21
C ILE A 92 -4.67 -0.45 -6.38
N ALA A 93 -4.17 0.64 -6.93
CA ALA A 93 -3.26 1.55 -6.25
C ALA A 93 -4.00 2.79 -5.75
N VAL A 94 -3.94 3.07 -4.45
CA VAL A 94 -4.43 4.32 -3.83
C VAL A 94 -3.22 5.12 -3.39
N LEU A 95 -3.00 6.31 -3.96
CA LEU A 95 -1.83 7.12 -3.67
C LEU A 95 -2.11 8.62 -3.73
N GLY A 96 -1.31 9.38 -2.99
CA GLY A 96 -1.30 10.83 -3.01
C GLY A 96 0.11 11.39 -2.85
N ALA A 97 0.25 12.68 -3.01
CA ALA A 97 1.52 13.38 -2.78
C ALA A 97 1.39 14.43 -1.66
N GLY A 98 2.49 14.65 -0.94
CA GLY A 98 2.54 15.68 0.10
C GLY A 98 2.67 17.09 -0.48
N GLY A 99 1.98 18.06 0.12
CA GLY A 99 2.19 19.47 -0.08
C GLY A 99 3.46 19.98 0.62
N ASP A 100 3.94 21.17 0.25
CA ASP A 100 5.18 21.78 0.76
C ASP A 100 6.39 20.84 0.66
N ARG A 101 6.46 20.08 -0.43
CA ARG A 101 7.50 19.10 -0.75
C ARG A 101 7.86 19.20 -2.22
N ASP A 102 8.76 18.31 -2.67
CA ASP A 102 9.19 18.23 -4.06
C ASP A 102 7.99 18.04 -5.01
N VAL A 103 7.67 19.09 -5.77
CA VAL A 103 6.58 19.10 -6.74
C VAL A 103 6.91 18.24 -7.96
N ALA A 104 8.21 18.16 -8.33
CA ALA A 104 8.63 17.46 -9.54
C ALA A 104 8.36 15.94 -9.50
N LYS A 105 8.19 15.36 -8.33
CA LYS A 105 7.89 13.93 -8.19
C LYS A 105 6.41 13.56 -8.43
N ARG A 106 5.47 14.54 -8.43
CA ARG A 106 4.02 14.28 -8.47
C ARG A 106 3.59 13.57 -9.75
N GLY A 107 3.93 14.14 -10.90
CA GLY A 107 3.66 13.50 -12.21
C GLY A 107 4.29 12.12 -12.33
N PRO A 108 5.61 11.96 -12.10
CA PRO A 108 6.27 10.65 -12.08
C PRO A 108 5.65 9.61 -11.11
N MET A 109 5.08 10.03 -9.96
CA MET A 109 4.36 9.11 -9.06
C MET A 109 3.09 8.56 -9.71
N GLY A 110 2.31 9.44 -10.35
CA GLY A 110 1.11 9.04 -11.10
C GLY A 110 1.45 8.13 -12.28
N GLN A 111 2.47 8.51 -13.07
CA GLN A 111 2.97 7.72 -14.20
C GLN A 111 3.32 6.30 -13.77
N ILE A 112 4.18 6.14 -12.77
CA ILE A 112 4.63 4.84 -12.28
C ILE A 112 3.45 3.99 -11.75
N ALA A 113 2.47 4.61 -11.11
CA ALA A 113 1.28 3.90 -10.65
C ALA A 113 0.46 3.36 -11.84
N ALA A 114 0.23 4.16 -12.87
CA ALA A 114 -0.52 3.75 -14.07
C ALA A 114 0.20 2.70 -14.93
N GLU A 115 1.54 2.69 -14.91
CA GLU A 115 2.34 1.66 -15.59
C GLU A 115 2.24 0.27 -14.90
N ARG A 116 1.80 0.20 -13.63
CA ARG A 116 1.90 -1.01 -12.80
C ARG A 116 0.59 -1.50 -12.22
N ALA A 117 -0.39 -0.63 -12.05
CA ALA A 117 -1.70 -0.99 -11.50
C ALA A 117 -2.77 -1.03 -12.60
N ASP A 118 -3.82 -1.81 -12.35
CA ASP A 118 -4.98 -1.88 -13.24
C ASP A 118 -5.97 -0.74 -12.94
N ILE A 119 -5.98 -0.29 -11.68
CA ILE A 119 -6.79 0.85 -11.22
C ILE A 119 -5.89 1.76 -10.37
N VAL A 120 -5.91 3.05 -10.67
CA VAL A 120 -5.19 4.09 -9.93
C VAL A 120 -6.18 5.09 -9.36
N ILE A 121 -6.22 5.21 -8.05
CA ILE A 121 -7.07 6.17 -7.33
C ILE A 121 -6.16 7.21 -6.69
N VAL A 122 -6.17 8.42 -7.22
CA VAL A 122 -5.36 9.52 -6.71
C VAL A 122 -6.12 10.24 -5.60
N THR A 123 -5.46 10.48 -4.48
CA THR A 123 -6.08 11.02 -3.26
C THR A 123 -5.20 12.04 -2.53
N ASP A 124 -5.75 12.64 -1.49
CA ASP A 124 -5.00 13.50 -0.57
C ASP A 124 -4.06 12.67 0.30
N ASP A 125 -2.81 13.11 0.45
CA ASP A 125 -1.86 12.60 1.45
C ASP A 125 -1.81 13.59 2.63
N ASN A 126 -0.75 14.38 2.75
CA ASN A 126 -0.59 15.48 3.68
C ASN A 126 -0.52 16.79 2.89
N PRO A 127 -1.64 17.45 2.56
CA PRO A 127 -1.63 18.65 1.72
C PRO A 127 -0.92 19.85 2.37
N ARG A 128 -0.81 19.88 3.69
CA ARG A 128 -0.21 20.98 4.45
C ARG A 128 -0.84 22.32 4.09
N THR A 129 -0.05 23.29 3.57
CA THR A 129 -0.55 24.64 3.21
C THR A 129 -1.02 24.74 1.74
N GLU A 130 -0.76 23.73 0.93
CA GLU A 130 -1.17 23.71 -0.48
C GLU A 130 -2.63 23.26 -0.66
N ASP A 131 -3.25 23.70 -1.75
CA ASP A 131 -4.56 23.21 -2.18
C ASP A 131 -4.45 21.72 -2.58
N PRO A 132 -5.16 20.80 -1.90
CA PRO A 132 -5.10 19.38 -2.20
C PRO A 132 -5.54 19.05 -3.64
N ALA A 133 -6.47 19.81 -4.22
CA ALA A 133 -6.90 19.59 -5.58
C ALA A 133 -5.79 19.85 -6.61
N VAL A 134 -4.94 20.85 -6.36
CA VAL A 134 -3.77 21.15 -7.21
C VAL A 134 -2.73 20.03 -7.11
N ILE A 135 -2.53 19.48 -5.92
CA ILE A 135 -1.61 18.34 -5.71
C ILE A 135 -2.11 17.11 -6.46
N ARG A 136 -3.40 16.76 -6.30
CA ARG A 136 -3.99 15.62 -7.01
C ARG A 136 -3.95 15.79 -8.52
N ALA A 137 -4.27 16.98 -9.03
CA ALA A 137 -4.23 17.25 -10.46
C ALA A 137 -2.87 16.94 -11.10
N ALA A 138 -1.77 17.28 -10.43
CA ALA A 138 -0.42 16.99 -10.93
C ALA A 138 -0.08 15.48 -10.92
N VAL A 139 -0.63 14.70 -9.99
CA VAL A 139 -0.46 13.24 -9.96
C VAL A 139 -1.35 12.60 -11.03
N LEU A 140 -2.60 13.07 -11.18
CA LEU A 140 -3.55 12.61 -12.19
C LEU A 140 -3.03 12.83 -13.61
N GLU A 141 -2.43 14.00 -13.88
CA GLU A 141 -1.83 14.31 -15.18
C GLU A 141 -0.82 13.23 -15.58
N GLY A 142 0.15 12.91 -14.69
CA GLY A 142 1.13 11.87 -14.97
C GLY A 142 0.51 10.47 -15.09
N ALA A 143 -0.53 10.18 -14.30
CA ALA A 143 -1.23 8.90 -14.40
C ALA A 143 -1.98 8.76 -15.74
N HIS A 144 -2.69 9.79 -16.18
CA HIS A 144 -3.40 9.78 -17.46
C HIS A 144 -2.46 9.72 -18.67
N GLU A 145 -1.29 10.39 -18.60
CA GLU A 145 -0.30 10.35 -19.69
C GLU A 145 0.29 8.95 -19.91
N ALA A 146 0.40 8.16 -18.82
CA ALA A 146 1.01 6.83 -18.86
C ALA A 146 -0.01 5.68 -18.90
N ALA A 147 -1.29 5.96 -18.65
CA ALA A 147 -2.33 4.94 -18.63
C ALA A 147 -2.45 4.26 -20.01
N GLY A 148 -2.19 2.95 -20.04
CA GLY A 148 -2.44 2.11 -21.20
C GLY A 148 -3.92 1.73 -21.36
N ASP A 149 -4.22 1.02 -22.43
CA ASP A 149 -5.56 0.50 -22.67
C ASP A 149 -6.02 -0.39 -21.51
N GLY A 150 -7.16 -0.02 -20.90
CA GLY A 150 -7.76 -0.78 -19.80
C GLY A 150 -7.36 -0.33 -18.39
N VAL A 151 -6.40 0.59 -18.23
CA VAL A 151 -6.06 1.18 -16.93
C VAL A 151 -7.11 2.24 -16.57
N ILE A 152 -7.69 2.12 -15.37
CA ILE A 152 -8.67 3.07 -14.84
C ILE A 152 -7.96 4.07 -13.92
N VAL A 153 -8.12 5.37 -14.19
CA VAL A 153 -7.57 6.45 -13.35
C VAL A 153 -8.70 7.29 -12.78
N ILE A 154 -8.72 7.47 -11.46
CA ILE A 154 -9.81 8.12 -10.72
C ILE A 154 -9.23 9.22 -9.80
N ASP A 155 -9.88 10.40 -9.78
CA ASP A 155 -9.72 11.36 -8.68
C ASP A 155 -10.60 10.92 -7.50
N GLY A 156 -9.99 10.30 -6.50
CA GLY A 156 -10.65 9.80 -5.29
C GLY A 156 -10.90 10.87 -4.23
N GLY A 157 -10.45 12.11 -4.46
CA GLY A 157 -10.66 13.22 -3.52
C GLY A 157 -10.02 12.96 -2.16
N ARG A 158 -10.83 13.06 -1.09
CA ARG A 158 -10.35 12.83 0.28
C ARG A 158 -9.92 11.39 0.49
N ARG A 159 -8.88 11.19 1.29
CA ARG A 159 -8.23 9.88 1.46
C ARG A 159 -9.18 8.78 1.94
N ARG A 160 -10.09 9.08 2.86
CA ARG A 160 -11.10 8.11 3.33
C ARG A 160 -12.05 7.69 2.19
N GLU A 161 -12.47 8.66 1.38
CA GLU A 161 -13.36 8.43 0.23
C GLU A 161 -12.68 7.56 -0.83
N ALA A 162 -11.40 7.84 -1.12
CA ALA A 162 -10.60 7.04 -2.04
C ALA A 162 -10.38 5.59 -1.57
N ILE A 163 -10.13 5.38 -0.27
CA ILE A 163 -10.02 4.04 0.32
C ILE A 163 -11.36 3.30 0.22
N ASN A 164 -12.48 3.99 0.53
CA ASN A 164 -13.82 3.40 0.40
C ASN A 164 -14.12 3.01 -1.05
N GLU A 165 -13.76 3.86 -2.02
CA GLU A 165 -13.93 3.58 -3.45
C GLU A 165 -13.10 2.37 -3.89
N ALA A 166 -11.85 2.29 -3.46
CA ALA A 166 -10.99 1.13 -3.73
C ALA A 166 -11.62 -0.18 -3.20
N LEU A 167 -12.14 -0.17 -1.97
CA LEU A 167 -12.79 -1.32 -1.37
C LEU A 167 -14.08 -1.72 -2.11
N ARG A 168 -14.86 -0.73 -2.61
CA ARG A 168 -16.08 -0.99 -3.39
C ARG A 168 -15.80 -1.59 -4.76
N MET A 169 -14.70 -1.21 -5.38
CA MET A 169 -14.30 -1.69 -6.71
C MET A 169 -13.64 -3.05 -6.66
N ALA A 170 -13.09 -3.44 -5.51
CA ALA A 170 -12.33 -4.66 -5.36
C ALA A 170 -13.23 -5.88 -5.22
N GLU A 171 -12.78 -6.97 -5.82
CA GLU A 171 -13.36 -8.30 -5.75
C GLU A 171 -12.41 -9.29 -5.08
N ALA A 172 -12.86 -10.49 -4.79
CA ALA A 172 -12.00 -11.56 -4.28
C ALA A 172 -10.87 -11.84 -5.29
N GLY A 173 -9.63 -11.93 -4.81
CA GLY A 173 -8.43 -12.09 -5.64
C GLY A 173 -7.77 -10.77 -6.04
N ASP A 174 -8.46 -9.63 -5.88
CA ASP A 174 -7.85 -8.31 -6.07
C ASP A 174 -6.91 -7.95 -4.91
N VAL A 175 -5.92 -7.10 -5.21
CA VAL A 175 -5.03 -6.52 -4.23
C VAL A 175 -5.18 -5.00 -4.23
N ILE A 176 -5.49 -4.42 -3.07
CA ILE A 176 -5.50 -2.97 -2.84
C ILE A 176 -4.20 -2.58 -2.18
N CYS A 177 -3.46 -1.65 -2.77
CA CYS A 177 -2.21 -1.12 -2.22
C CYS A 177 -2.38 0.36 -1.89
N VAL A 178 -2.49 0.70 -0.59
CA VAL A 178 -2.63 2.08 -0.10
C VAL A 178 -1.25 2.63 0.26
N LEU A 179 -0.80 3.62 -0.51
CA LEU A 179 0.57 4.13 -0.52
C LEU A 179 0.67 5.54 0.06
N GLY A 180 1.84 5.85 0.63
CA GLY A 180 2.27 7.19 1.04
C GLY A 180 2.43 7.35 2.53
N LYS A 181 1.43 6.98 3.34
CA LYS A 181 1.41 7.23 4.78
C LYS A 181 2.01 6.10 5.61
N GLY A 182 1.85 4.86 5.17
CA GLY A 182 2.38 3.71 5.89
C GLY A 182 1.94 3.68 7.35
N HIS A 183 2.89 3.84 8.27
CA HIS A 183 2.63 3.82 9.72
C HIS A 183 2.16 5.16 10.32
N GLU A 184 2.01 6.21 9.53
CA GLU A 184 1.54 7.51 10.02
C GLU A 184 0.11 7.42 10.57
N THR A 185 -0.14 8.07 11.72
CA THR A 185 -1.44 8.10 12.40
C THR A 185 -2.08 9.48 12.37
N GLY A 186 -1.63 10.36 11.46
CA GLY A 186 -2.15 11.70 11.29
C GLY A 186 -2.12 12.18 9.87
N GLN A 187 -2.99 13.13 9.52
CA GLN A 187 -3.01 13.86 8.26
C GLN A 187 -2.83 15.36 8.52
N ASN A 188 -1.81 15.95 7.87
CA ASN A 188 -1.49 17.37 8.01
C ASN A 188 -2.31 18.20 7.00
N ILE A 189 -3.25 19.02 7.48
CA ILE A 189 -4.10 19.89 6.68
C ILE A 189 -4.00 21.32 7.22
N GLY A 190 -3.47 22.25 6.46
CA GLY A 190 -3.15 23.58 6.94
C GLY A 190 -2.16 23.51 8.11
N SER A 191 -2.55 24.10 9.24
CA SER A 191 -1.79 24.08 10.49
C SER A 191 -2.19 22.95 11.46
N GLU A 192 -3.15 22.12 11.09
CA GLU A 192 -3.70 21.07 11.94
C GLU A 192 -3.18 19.69 11.54
N VAL A 193 -3.07 18.81 12.55
CA VAL A 193 -2.83 17.37 12.35
C VAL A 193 -4.09 16.64 12.79
N LEU A 194 -4.85 16.14 11.82
CA LEU A 194 -6.05 15.37 12.11
C LEU A 194 -5.68 13.90 12.30
N PRO A 195 -6.29 13.18 13.27
CA PRO A 195 -6.09 11.73 13.40
C PRO A 195 -6.50 11.01 12.12
N PHE A 196 -5.59 10.21 11.57
CA PHE A 196 -5.84 9.43 10.38
C PHE A 196 -4.83 8.28 10.28
N ASP A 197 -5.33 7.05 10.21
CA ASP A 197 -4.53 5.83 10.04
C ASP A 197 -5.19 5.01 8.92
N ASP A 198 -4.43 4.75 7.85
CA ASP A 198 -4.93 4.00 6.68
C ASP A 198 -5.50 2.63 7.08
N ARG A 199 -4.84 1.93 8.00
CA ARG A 199 -5.23 0.58 8.45
C ARG A 199 -6.57 0.60 9.18
N GLU A 200 -6.76 1.58 10.05
CA GLU A 200 -8.02 1.76 10.78
C GLU A 200 -9.17 2.14 9.84
N VAL A 201 -8.89 3.01 8.86
CA VAL A 201 -9.87 3.41 7.84
C VAL A 201 -10.29 2.20 6.99
N ILE A 202 -9.33 1.42 6.49
CA ILE A 202 -9.61 0.21 5.70
C ILE A 202 -10.50 -0.76 6.49
N ARG A 203 -10.16 -1.06 7.74
CA ARG A 203 -10.97 -1.95 8.60
C ARG A 203 -12.38 -1.41 8.86
N ALA A 204 -12.48 -0.09 9.10
CA ALA A 204 -13.76 0.56 9.38
C ALA A 204 -14.69 0.55 8.16
N GLU A 205 -14.17 0.93 7.00
CA GLU A 205 -14.95 0.97 5.75
C GLU A 205 -15.37 -0.42 5.32
N TRP A 206 -14.49 -1.43 5.39
CA TRP A 206 -14.84 -2.82 5.10
C TRP A 206 -15.95 -3.33 5.99
N LYS A 207 -15.90 -3.06 7.29
CA LYS A 207 -16.93 -3.46 8.25
C LYS A 207 -18.29 -2.81 7.97
N ILE A 208 -18.32 -1.58 7.48
CA ILE A 208 -19.55 -0.88 7.08
C ILE A 208 -20.13 -1.57 5.84
N MET A 209 -19.32 -1.86 4.83
CA MET A 209 -19.73 -2.50 3.59
C MET A 209 -20.28 -3.91 3.84
N ALA A 210 -19.62 -4.72 4.66
CA ALA A 210 -20.07 -6.07 5.01
C ALA A 210 -21.47 -6.05 5.64
N ARG A 211 -21.73 -5.14 6.58
CA ARG A 211 -23.06 -4.98 7.20
C ARG A 211 -24.14 -4.57 6.20
N GLN A 212 -23.84 -3.65 5.27
CA GLN A 212 -24.78 -3.23 4.24
C GLN A 212 -25.16 -4.40 3.31
N SER A 213 -24.18 -5.23 2.94
CA SER A 213 -24.41 -6.42 2.12
C SER A 213 -25.29 -7.46 2.83
N GLU A 214 -25.10 -7.67 4.13
CA GLU A 214 -25.96 -8.56 4.94
C GLU A 214 -27.41 -8.05 5.03
N GLU A 215 -27.59 -6.73 5.21
CA GLU A 215 -28.92 -6.11 5.27
C GLU A 215 -29.66 -6.18 3.94
N ASP A 216 -28.95 -6.03 2.81
CA ASP A 216 -29.54 -6.11 1.47
C ASP A 216 -29.91 -7.56 1.09
N GLN A 217 -29.14 -8.57 1.54
CA GLN A 217 -29.46 -9.99 1.34
C GLN A 217 -30.63 -10.48 2.21
N ALA A 218 -30.91 -9.80 3.34
CA ALA A 218 -31.98 -10.13 4.24
C ALA A 218 -33.36 -9.55 3.83
N ARG A 219 -33.42 -8.75 2.76
CA ARG A 219 -34.62 -8.09 2.20
C ARG A 219 -35.17 -8.85 1.00
#